data_d169d1bb66f3906b87ac5494340c54d2
#
_entry.id   d169d1bb66f3906b87ac5494340c54d2
#
_cell.length_a   1.000
_cell.length_b   1.000
_cell.length_c   1.000
_cell.angle_alpha   90.00
_cell.angle_beta   90.00
_cell.angle_gamma   90.00
#
_symmetry.space_group_name_H-M   'P 1'
#
loop_
_entity.id
_entity.type
_entity.pdbx_description
1 polymer ?
#
loop_
_entity_poly.entity_id
_entity_poly.type
_entity_poly.pdbx_seq_one_letter_code
_entity_poly.pdbx_strand_id
1 'polypeptide(L)'
;SQSQAILARTWIPCQDSPGVRLTYRAHVQVPAGLMALMSAENPQTVNANGEYDFVMDQPIPSYLMALAVGDIAFKPIGDRTGVYATPDMLDKAAWEFADMQRMVEAAEALYGPYVWGRYDLLILPSAFPFGGMENPKLTFATPTIIAGDRSLVSLVAHELAHSWSGNLVTNSTCDDFWLNEGFTVYFEFRIMEELYGKEVSEMLAALSIQDLYQTMEELDPVDTHLKLQLKDRNPDDGMNDVAYNKGYWLLRTIEERVGRPKMDAFLKNYFTHHAFGVMNTERFLALAKKVLDDRKQNAVSKEETVKEL
;
A
#
# COMPACT_ATOMS: atom_id res chain seq x y z
N SER A 1 9.10 8.46 -13.93
CA SER A 1 10.26 8.09 -13.11
C SER A 1 9.79 7.33 -11.88
N GLN A 2 10.47 6.26 -11.55
CA GLN A 2 10.23 5.42 -10.37
C GLN A 2 11.38 5.64 -9.39
N SER A 3 11.10 5.63 -8.09
CA SER A 3 12.10 5.93 -7.06
C SER A 3 12.37 4.78 -6.08
N GLN A 4 11.52 3.73 -6.12
CA GLN A 4 11.72 2.55 -5.27
C GLN A 4 12.88 1.68 -5.80
N ALA A 5 13.59 0.93 -4.96
CA ALA A 5 13.59 1.09 -3.50
C ALA A 5 14.50 2.25 -3.07
N ILE A 6 15.60 2.48 -3.80
CA ILE A 6 16.65 3.49 -3.52
C ILE A 6 17.07 4.26 -4.79
N LEU A 7 16.15 4.45 -5.72
CA LEU A 7 16.43 5.11 -7.00
C LEU A 7 16.09 6.62 -7.02
N ALA A 8 15.46 7.16 -5.98
CA ALA A 8 15.22 8.60 -5.86
C ALA A 8 16.53 9.39 -5.97
N ARG A 9 17.62 8.91 -5.38
CA ARG A 9 18.98 9.47 -5.44
C ARG A 9 19.57 9.60 -6.84
N THR A 10 18.99 8.91 -7.82
CA THR A 10 19.50 8.94 -9.21
C THR A 10 19.07 10.21 -9.96
N TRP A 11 18.04 10.90 -9.48
CA TRP A 11 17.52 12.08 -10.15
C TRP A 11 17.25 13.28 -9.22
N ILE A 12 17.23 13.06 -7.88
CA ILE A 12 17.15 14.12 -6.87
C ILE A 12 18.20 13.94 -5.78
N PRO A 13 18.84 15.01 -5.28
CA PRO A 13 19.73 14.91 -4.12
C PRO A 13 18.88 14.78 -2.85
N CYS A 14 18.84 13.58 -2.26
CA CYS A 14 18.03 13.29 -1.07
C CYS A 14 18.69 12.25 -0.17
N GLN A 15 18.20 12.16 1.08
CA GLN A 15 18.45 11.02 1.95
C GLN A 15 17.49 9.91 1.57
N ASP A 16 17.98 8.98 0.76
CA ASP A 16 17.17 7.93 0.14
C ASP A 16 17.07 6.70 1.04
N SER A 17 16.21 6.79 2.03
CA SER A 17 15.94 5.78 3.03
C SER A 17 14.45 5.84 3.44
N PRO A 18 13.78 4.71 3.66
CA PRO A 18 12.36 4.69 4.05
C PRO A 18 12.12 5.37 5.40
N GLY A 19 13.12 5.40 6.28
CA GLY A 19 13.04 6.06 7.58
C GLY A 19 13.10 7.59 7.54
N VAL A 20 13.39 8.21 6.40
CA VAL A 20 13.51 9.66 6.24
C VAL A 20 12.38 10.21 5.39
N ARG A 21 11.65 11.17 5.92
CA ARG A 21 10.52 11.81 5.24
C ARG A 21 10.87 13.22 4.80
N LEU A 22 10.29 13.63 3.68
CA LEU A 22 10.45 14.96 3.10
C LEU A 22 9.11 15.48 2.57
N THR A 23 8.97 16.80 2.52
CA THR A 23 7.97 17.52 1.73
C THR A 23 8.67 18.12 0.53
N TYR A 24 7.93 18.41 -0.55
CA TYR A 24 8.55 19.03 -1.72
C TYR A 24 7.62 19.97 -2.47
N ARG A 25 8.25 20.82 -3.25
CA ARG A 25 7.64 21.62 -4.30
C ARG A 25 8.43 21.39 -5.59
N ALA A 26 7.73 21.30 -6.71
CA ALA A 26 8.36 21.11 -7.99
C ALA A 26 7.69 21.99 -9.04
N HIS A 27 8.50 22.62 -9.89
CA HIS A 27 8.05 23.23 -11.14
C HIS A 27 8.56 22.34 -12.28
N VAL A 28 7.63 21.89 -13.13
CA VAL A 28 7.93 20.95 -14.22
C VAL A 28 7.47 21.59 -15.53
N GLN A 29 8.40 21.73 -16.46
CA GLN A 29 8.11 22.18 -17.82
C GLN A 29 8.26 21.03 -18.81
N VAL A 30 7.23 20.79 -19.60
CA VAL A 30 7.16 19.74 -20.60
C VAL A 30 6.77 20.33 -21.96
N PRO A 31 6.95 19.63 -23.08
CA PRO A 31 6.42 20.05 -24.37
C PRO A 31 4.92 20.32 -24.33
N ALA A 32 4.48 21.33 -25.07
CA ALA A 32 3.07 21.68 -25.17
C ALA A 32 2.22 20.48 -25.61
N GLY A 33 1.06 20.32 -24.97
CA GLY A 33 0.15 19.20 -25.23
C GLY A 33 0.41 17.95 -24.38
N LEU A 34 1.52 17.88 -23.63
CA LEU A 34 1.76 16.79 -22.68
C LEU A 34 1.33 17.18 -21.27
N MET A 35 0.88 16.21 -20.50
CA MET A 35 0.56 16.34 -19.09
C MET A 35 1.74 15.85 -18.25
N ALA A 36 2.05 16.60 -17.18
CA ALA A 36 2.94 16.13 -16.11
C ALA A 36 2.14 15.82 -14.86
N LEU A 37 2.51 14.74 -14.14
CA LEU A 37 1.91 14.27 -12.90
C LEU A 37 3.02 13.91 -11.91
N MET A 38 2.76 14.15 -10.62
CA MET A 38 3.67 13.77 -9.54
C MET A 38 2.89 13.18 -8.34
N SER A 39 3.61 12.66 -7.35
CA SER A 39 3.05 12.30 -6.02
C SER A 39 2.65 13.57 -5.26
N ALA A 40 1.64 14.27 -5.75
CA ALA A 40 1.19 15.57 -5.27
C ALA A 40 -0.26 15.84 -5.71
N GLU A 41 -0.78 17.04 -5.47
CA GLU A 41 -2.01 17.47 -6.11
C GLU A 41 -1.77 17.57 -7.62
N ASN A 42 -2.58 16.87 -8.41
CA ASN A 42 -2.40 16.73 -9.85
C ASN A 42 -3.45 17.50 -10.66
N PRO A 43 -3.09 18.05 -11.82
CA PRO A 43 -4.02 18.66 -12.76
C PRO A 43 -4.92 17.59 -13.40
N GLN A 44 -6.19 17.95 -13.66
CA GLN A 44 -7.14 17.08 -14.36
C GLN A 44 -7.23 17.41 -15.86
N THR A 45 -6.58 18.48 -16.29
CA THR A 45 -6.54 18.95 -17.68
C THR A 45 -5.13 19.32 -18.07
N VAL A 46 -4.81 19.12 -19.35
CA VAL A 46 -3.51 19.52 -19.92
C VAL A 46 -3.35 21.05 -19.86
N ASN A 47 -2.19 21.52 -19.39
CA ASN A 47 -1.82 22.91 -19.48
C ASN A 47 -1.25 23.19 -20.89
N ALA A 48 -1.83 24.18 -21.59
CA ALA A 48 -1.44 24.49 -22.95
C ALA A 48 0.02 24.93 -23.08
N ASN A 49 0.60 25.53 -22.04
CA ASN A 49 2.00 25.96 -22.01
C ASN A 49 2.97 24.88 -21.59
N GLY A 50 2.46 23.72 -21.11
CA GLY A 50 3.29 22.64 -20.59
C GLY A 50 3.95 22.94 -19.24
N GLU A 51 3.44 23.91 -18.48
CA GLU A 51 3.97 24.29 -17.17
C GLU A 51 3.09 23.74 -16.04
N TYR A 52 3.71 23.10 -15.06
CA TYR A 52 3.02 22.45 -13.94
C TYR A 52 3.74 22.71 -12.63
N ASP A 53 2.99 23.13 -11.62
CA ASP A 53 3.48 23.33 -10.25
C ASP A 53 2.88 22.26 -9.35
N PHE A 54 3.74 21.60 -8.56
CA PHE A 54 3.37 20.53 -7.64
C PHE A 54 3.76 20.88 -6.22
N VAL A 55 2.87 20.53 -5.28
CA VAL A 55 3.09 20.71 -3.85
C VAL A 55 2.72 19.42 -3.14
N MET A 56 3.64 18.91 -2.33
CA MET A 56 3.41 17.80 -1.41
C MET A 56 3.79 18.24 0.00
N ASP A 57 2.78 18.71 0.74
CA ASP A 57 2.95 19.23 2.11
C ASP A 57 2.91 18.12 3.16
N GLN A 58 2.33 16.95 2.84
CA GLN A 58 2.42 15.77 3.70
C GLN A 58 3.81 15.13 3.54
N PRO A 59 4.51 14.85 4.67
CA PRO A 59 5.84 14.29 4.59
C PRO A 59 5.82 12.83 4.13
N ILE A 60 6.56 12.51 3.07
CA ILE A 60 6.67 11.18 2.47
C ILE A 60 8.11 10.70 2.41
N PRO A 61 8.38 9.39 2.45
CA PRO A 61 9.70 8.85 2.10
C PRO A 61 10.08 9.18 0.65
N SER A 62 11.38 9.24 0.38
CA SER A 62 11.91 9.57 -0.96
C SER A 62 11.48 8.60 -2.05
N TYR A 63 11.33 7.31 -1.73
CA TYR A 63 10.95 6.28 -2.70
C TYR A 63 9.52 6.46 -3.25
N LEU A 64 8.68 7.24 -2.57
CA LEU A 64 7.33 7.60 -3.00
C LEU A 64 7.26 8.83 -3.92
N MET A 65 8.40 9.46 -4.22
CA MET A 65 8.43 10.52 -5.23
C MET A 65 8.32 9.93 -6.63
N ALA A 66 7.33 10.36 -7.39
CA ALA A 66 7.10 9.93 -8.75
C ALA A 66 6.93 11.13 -9.69
N LEU A 67 7.34 10.96 -10.94
CA LEU A 67 7.10 11.89 -12.03
C LEU A 67 6.68 11.10 -13.27
N ALA A 68 5.53 11.45 -13.84
CA ALA A 68 5.07 10.94 -15.12
C ALA A 68 4.82 12.10 -16.08
N VAL A 69 5.18 11.91 -17.36
CA VAL A 69 4.94 12.86 -18.43
C VAL A 69 4.49 12.09 -19.66
N GLY A 70 3.42 12.54 -20.31
CA GLY A 70 2.90 11.87 -21.50
C GLY A 70 1.65 12.49 -22.09
N ASP A 71 1.16 11.87 -23.15
CA ASP A 71 -0.18 12.12 -23.68
C ASP A 71 -1.19 11.43 -22.76
N ILE A 72 -1.57 12.15 -21.72
CA ILE A 72 -2.38 11.63 -20.60
C ILE A 72 -3.66 12.44 -20.51
N ALA A 73 -4.77 11.74 -20.31
CA ALA A 73 -6.07 12.34 -20.02
C ALA A 73 -6.59 11.83 -18.67
N PHE A 74 -7.52 12.56 -18.08
CA PHE A 74 -8.13 12.24 -16.80
C PHE A 74 -9.62 11.93 -16.92
N LYS A 75 -10.10 10.96 -16.17
CA LYS A 75 -11.52 10.68 -16.01
C LYS A 75 -11.88 10.47 -14.53
N PRO A 76 -12.85 11.25 -13.98
CA PRO A 76 -13.32 11.03 -12.61
C PRO A 76 -14.09 9.72 -12.52
N ILE A 77 -13.95 9.02 -11.38
CA ILE A 77 -14.71 7.81 -11.02
C ILE A 77 -15.66 8.11 -9.87
N GLY A 78 -15.18 8.80 -8.85
CA GLY A 78 -15.96 9.24 -7.70
C GLY A 78 -15.55 10.63 -7.25
N ASP A 79 -16.05 11.04 -6.09
CA ASP A 79 -15.79 12.38 -5.56
C ASP A 79 -14.30 12.66 -5.33
N ARG A 80 -13.58 11.64 -4.83
CA ARG A 80 -12.15 11.71 -4.50
C ARG A 80 -11.27 10.76 -5.31
N THR A 81 -11.82 10.15 -6.36
CA THR A 81 -11.10 9.15 -7.15
C THR A 81 -11.21 9.43 -8.63
N GLY A 82 -10.20 9.06 -9.37
CA GLY A 82 -10.15 9.17 -10.82
C GLY A 82 -9.02 8.35 -11.42
N VAL A 83 -8.98 8.29 -12.73
CA VAL A 83 -7.96 7.58 -13.48
C VAL A 83 -7.32 8.47 -14.52
N TYR A 84 -6.01 8.41 -14.61
CA TYR A 84 -5.19 8.95 -15.68
C TYR A 84 -4.74 7.80 -16.58
N ALA A 85 -4.84 8.00 -17.88
CA ALA A 85 -4.39 7.05 -18.89
C ALA A 85 -4.15 7.75 -20.21
N THR A 86 -3.55 7.07 -21.18
CA THR A 86 -3.59 7.51 -22.56
C THR A 86 -5.05 7.56 -23.05
N PRO A 87 -5.41 8.46 -23.99
CA PRO A 87 -6.80 8.64 -24.42
C PRO A 87 -7.50 7.34 -24.89
N ASP A 88 -6.77 6.42 -25.52
CA ASP A 88 -7.28 5.12 -26.00
C ASP A 88 -7.58 4.11 -24.90
N MET A 89 -6.95 4.27 -23.73
CA MET A 89 -7.13 3.38 -22.56
C MET A 89 -8.10 3.94 -21.52
N LEU A 90 -8.38 5.25 -21.55
CA LEU A 90 -9.04 5.98 -20.47
C LEU A 90 -10.43 5.42 -20.12
N ASP A 91 -11.27 5.15 -21.12
CA ASP A 91 -12.62 4.62 -20.90
C ASP A 91 -12.60 3.19 -20.37
N LYS A 92 -11.67 2.37 -20.84
CA LYS A 92 -11.48 0.99 -20.35
C LYS A 92 -11.03 0.97 -18.90
N ALA A 93 -10.06 1.81 -18.57
CA ALA A 93 -9.56 1.96 -17.21
C ALA A 93 -10.66 2.47 -16.25
N ALA A 94 -11.42 3.49 -16.65
CA ALA A 94 -12.52 4.01 -15.84
C ALA A 94 -13.62 2.97 -15.61
N TRP A 95 -13.90 2.12 -16.58
CA TRP A 95 -14.86 1.01 -16.42
C TRP A 95 -14.32 -0.08 -15.48
N GLU A 96 -13.06 -0.47 -15.65
CA GLU A 96 -12.42 -1.50 -14.83
C GLU A 96 -12.39 -1.10 -13.36
N PHE A 97 -12.04 0.16 -13.06
CA PHE A 97 -11.83 0.66 -11.70
C PHE A 97 -13.02 1.42 -11.11
N ALA A 98 -14.23 1.16 -11.61
CA ALA A 98 -15.44 1.87 -11.16
C ALA A 98 -15.73 1.75 -9.66
N ASP A 99 -15.20 0.72 -8.99
CA ASP A 99 -15.38 0.52 -7.54
C ASP A 99 -14.34 1.24 -6.66
N MET A 100 -13.38 1.98 -7.24
CA MET A 100 -12.30 2.65 -6.46
C MET A 100 -12.82 3.53 -5.32
N GLN A 101 -13.88 4.32 -5.54
CA GLN A 101 -14.45 5.17 -4.50
C GLN A 101 -14.98 4.33 -3.33
N ARG A 102 -15.63 3.20 -3.60
CA ARG A 102 -16.14 2.27 -2.59
C ARG A 102 -14.99 1.59 -1.83
N MET A 103 -13.88 1.31 -2.49
CA MET A 103 -12.67 0.79 -1.84
C MET A 103 -12.10 1.79 -0.83
N VAL A 104 -12.03 3.08 -1.20
CA VAL A 104 -11.59 4.15 -0.28
C VAL A 104 -12.52 4.22 0.94
N GLU A 105 -13.83 4.21 0.74
CA GLU A 105 -14.84 4.27 1.80
C GLU A 105 -14.75 3.05 2.75
N ALA A 106 -14.58 1.86 2.20
CA ALA A 106 -14.39 0.63 2.97
C ALA A 106 -13.10 0.68 3.81
N ALA A 107 -12.00 1.11 3.22
CA ALA A 107 -10.72 1.25 3.91
C ALA A 107 -10.79 2.30 5.04
N GLU A 108 -11.45 3.44 4.82
CA GLU A 108 -11.66 4.46 5.84
C GLU A 108 -12.49 3.93 7.03
N ALA A 109 -13.52 3.14 6.76
CA ALA A 109 -14.33 2.52 7.80
C ALA A 109 -13.51 1.57 8.68
N LEU A 110 -12.61 0.80 8.07
CA LEU A 110 -11.76 -0.18 8.74
C LEU A 110 -10.59 0.47 9.51
N TYR A 111 -9.87 1.40 8.87
CA TYR A 111 -8.54 1.84 9.34
C TYR A 111 -8.44 3.31 9.72
N GLY A 112 -9.49 4.09 9.50
CA GLY A 112 -9.53 5.52 9.77
C GLY A 112 -9.36 6.36 8.51
N PRO A 113 -9.39 7.70 8.63
CA PRO A 113 -9.52 8.60 7.48
C PRO A 113 -8.37 8.47 6.49
N TYR A 114 -8.69 8.54 5.20
CA TYR A 114 -7.73 8.69 4.12
C TYR A 114 -7.20 10.15 4.12
N VAL A 115 -5.97 10.31 4.57
CA VAL A 115 -5.39 11.65 4.84
C VAL A 115 -4.78 12.34 3.63
N TRP A 116 -4.71 11.65 2.48
CA TRP A 116 -4.00 12.14 1.30
C TRP A 116 -4.84 13.01 0.37
N GLY A 117 -6.14 13.19 0.64
CA GLY A 117 -7.07 13.98 -0.18
C GLY A 117 -7.70 13.15 -1.30
N ARG A 118 -7.12 13.13 -2.49
CA ARG A 118 -7.57 12.31 -3.63
C ARG A 118 -6.75 11.03 -3.74
N TYR A 119 -7.42 9.95 -4.18
CA TYR A 119 -6.80 8.71 -4.61
C TYR A 119 -7.03 8.53 -6.11
N ASP A 120 -6.03 8.83 -6.90
CA ASP A 120 -6.07 8.71 -8.35
C ASP A 120 -5.05 7.66 -8.83
N LEU A 121 -5.40 6.98 -9.92
CA LEU A 121 -4.61 5.90 -10.53
C LEU A 121 -4.06 6.36 -11.87
N LEU A 122 -2.79 6.10 -12.17
CA LEU A 122 -2.20 6.28 -13.50
C LEU A 122 -1.87 4.92 -14.12
N ILE A 123 -2.46 4.65 -15.28
CA ILE A 123 -2.12 3.48 -16.09
C ILE A 123 -0.84 3.77 -16.85
N LEU A 124 0.18 2.97 -16.58
CA LEU A 124 1.48 3.06 -17.21
C LEU A 124 1.57 2.22 -18.49
N PRO A 125 2.59 2.44 -19.32
CA PRO A 125 2.90 1.53 -20.43
C PRO A 125 3.24 0.13 -19.95
N SER A 126 3.10 -0.87 -20.83
CA SER A 126 3.37 -2.29 -20.54
C SER A 126 4.83 -2.61 -20.16
N ALA A 127 5.75 -1.66 -20.37
CA ALA A 127 7.13 -1.75 -19.90
C ALA A 127 7.32 -1.51 -18.40
N PHE A 128 6.25 -1.11 -17.70
CA PHE A 128 6.29 -0.97 -16.25
C PHE A 128 6.51 -2.34 -15.59
N PRO A 129 7.58 -2.52 -14.78
CA PRO A 129 8.03 -3.86 -14.38
C PRO A 129 7.27 -4.45 -13.18
N PHE A 130 6.38 -3.68 -12.55
CA PHE A 130 5.63 -4.09 -11.36
C PHE A 130 4.12 -4.16 -11.64
N GLY A 131 3.35 -4.70 -10.69
CA GLY A 131 1.90 -4.63 -10.71
C GLY A 131 1.42 -3.20 -10.49
N GLY A 132 1.86 -2.59 -9.41
CA GLY A 132 1.58 -1.21 -9.04
C GLY A 132 2.73 -0.53 -8.32
N MET A 133 2.49 0.71 -7.90
CA MET A 133 3.35 1.49 -7.02
C MET A 133 2.51 2.53 -6.28
N GLU A 134 2.64 2.53 -4.99
CA GLU A 134 1.77 3.22 -4.03
C GLU A 134 2.03 4.72 -3.87
N ASN A 135 2.49 5.41 -4.89
CA ASN A 135 2.77 6.85 -4.78
C ASN A 135 1.55 7.61 -4.24
N PRO A 136 1.67 8.38 -3.15
CA PRO A 136 0.55 9.11 -2.59
C PRO A 136 -0.11 10.03 -3.61
N LYS A 137 -1.45 10.02 -3.67
CA LYS A 137 -2.29 10.79 -4.62
C LYS A 137 -2.15 10.39 -6.09
N LEU A 138 -1.24 9.47 -6.44
CA LEU A 138 -1.00 9.02 -7.81
C LEU A 138 -0.44 7.61 -7.84
N THR A 139 -1.26 6.62 -7.56
CA THR A 139 -0.87 5.22 -7.70
C THR A 139 -0.52 4.89 -9.14
N PHE A 140 0.60 4.24 -9.37
CA PHE A 140 0.94 3.67 -10.67
C PHE A 140 0.37 2.26 -10.79
N ALA A 141 -0.13 1.90 -11.97
CA ALA A 141 -0.63 0.55 -12.24
C ALA A 141 -0.25 0.06 -13.63
N THR A 142 0.05 -1.23 -13.71
CA THR A 142 0.28 -1.91 -14.98
C THR A 142 -1.01 -1.96 -15.81
N PRO A 143 -0.95 -1.81 -17.14
CA PRO A 143 -2.13 -1.95 -17.99
C PRO A 143 -2.68 -3.38 -18.03
N THR A 144 -1.92 -4.39 -17.56
CA THR A 144 -2.34 -5.80 -17.57
C THR A 144 -3.49 -6.08 -16.61
N ILE A 145 -3.76 -5.20 -15.64
CA ILE A 145 -4.91 -5.33 -14.75
C ILE A 145 -6.24 -4.89 -15.36
N ILE A 146 -6.21 -4.30 -16.57
CA ILE A 146 -7.42 -3.98 -17.33
C ILE A 146 -7.86 -5.24 -18.07
N ALA A 147 -8.42 -6.18 -17.32
CA ALA A 147 -8.85 -7.49 -17.83
C ALA A 147 -10.17 -7.43 -18.61
N GLY A 148 -10.98 -6.38 -18.38
CA GLY A 148 -12.30 -6.23 -19.01
C GLY A 148 -13.43 -6.92 -18.26
N ASP A 149 -13.18 -7.44 -17.06
CA ASP A 149 -14.15 -8.14 -16.22
C ASP A 149 -14.02 -7.81 -14.71
N ARG A 150 -13.11 -6.90 -14.36
CA ARG A 150 -12.78 -6.49 -12.99
C ARG A 150 -12.21 -7.59 -12.10
N SER A 151 -11.71 -8.68 -12.69
CA SER A 151 -11.18 -9.83 -11.92
C SER A 151 -9.86 -9.53 -11.21
N LEU A 152 -9.12 -8.50 -11.66
CA LEU A 152 -7.78 -8.15 -11.15
C LEU A 152 -7.76 -6.88 -10.31
N VAL A 153 -8.91 -6.38 -9.87
CA VAL A 153 -9.01 -5.12 -9.10
C VAL A 153 -8.48 -5.23 -7.67
N SER A 154 -8.13 -6.42 -7.19
CA SER A 154 -7.45 -6.59 -5.90
C SER A 154 -6.14 -5.80 -5.84
N LEU A 155 -5.43 -5.66 -6.98
CA LEU A 155 -4.25 -4.80 -7.05
C LEU A 155 -4.57 -3.35 -6.67
N VAL A 156 -5.72 -2.81 -7.09
CA VAL A 156 -6.13 -1.45 -6.71
C VAL A 156 -6.38 -1.36 -5.20
N ALA A 157 -6.99 -2.39 -4.60
CA ALA A 157 -7.17 -2.46 -3.15
C ALA A 157 -5.83 -2.56 -2.41
N HIS A 158 -4.85 -3.29 -2.97
CA HIS A 158 -3.48 -3.37 -2.47
C HIS A 158 -2.80 -2.00 -2.45
N GLU A 159 -2.73 -1.33 -3.60
CA GLU A 159 -2.09 -0.02 -3.71
C GLU A 159 -2.79 1.05 -2.85
N LEU A 160 -4.12 0.97 -2.74
CA LEU A 160 -4.87 1.84 -1.84
C LEU A 160 -4.51 1.59 -0.36
N ALA A 161 -4.36 0.33 0.04
CA ALA A 161 -4.03 -0.07 1.41
C ALA A 161 -2.68 0.51 1.87
N HIS A 162 -1.75 0.69 0.95
CA HIS A 162 -0.48 1.39 1.21
C HIS A 162 -0.67 2.82 1.73
N SER A 163 -1.81 3.44 1.52
CA SER A 163 -2.10 4.78 2.07
C SER A 163 -2.02 4.81 3.59
N TRP A 164 -2.19 3.67 4.26
CA TRP A 164 -1.97 3.47 5.69
C TRP A 164 -0.64 2.76 5.96
N SER A 165 -0.43 1.60 5.34
CA SER A 165 0.78 0.79 5.51
C SER A 165 1.82 1.13 4.43
N GLY A 166 2.96 1.64 4.81
CA GLY A 166 3.98 2.14 3.90
C GLY A 166 4.01 3.66 3.81
N ASN A 167 2.87 4.29 3.50
CA ASN A 167 2.81 5.74 3.31
C ASN A 167 2.58 6.51 4.61
N LEU A 168 1.54 6.16 5.39
CA LEU A 168 1.26 6.84 6.65
C LEU A 168 2.20 6.38 7.76
N VAL A 169 2.39 5.08 7.90
CA VAL A 169 3.37 4.45 8.80
C VAL A 169 4.33 3.64 7.96
N THR A 170 5.59 4.04 7.93
CA THR A 170 6.61 3.45 7.07
C THR A 170 7.54 2.55 7.90
N ASN A 171 8.03 1.47 7.31
CA ASN A 171 9.12 0.68 7.89
C ASN A 171 10.39 1.52 8.05
N SER A 172 11.07 1.37 9.19
CA SER A 172 12.24 2.21 9.50
C SER A 172 13.46 1.93 8.62
N THR A 173 13.60 0.68 8.20
CA THR A 173 14.63 0.21 7.27
C THR A 173 14.04 -0.80 6.29
N CYS A 174 14.75 -1.12 5.21
CA CYS A 174 14.33 -2.16 4.28
C CYS A 174 14.30 -3.56 4.92
N ASP A 175 15.04 -3.80 6.00
CA ASP A 175 14.96 -5.07 6.76
C ASP A 175 13.55 -5.32 7.33
N ASP A 176 12.79 -4.26 7.58
CA ASP A 176 11.44 -4.32 8.14
C ASP A 176 10.34 -4.23 7.06
N PHE A 177 10.63 -4.53 5.80
CA PHE A 177 9.76 -4.35 4.64
C PHE A 177 8.39 -5.07 4.77
N TRP A 178 8.34 -6.19 5.50
CA TRP A 178 7.09 -6.88 5.78
C TRP A 178 6.05 -6.03 6.54
N LEU A 179 6.51 -5.00 7.30
CA LEU A 179 5.61 -4.03 7.96
C LEU A 179 4.91 -3.10 6.97
N ASN A 180 5.46 -2.97 5.78
CA ASN A 180 4.81 -2.35 4.65
C ASN A 180 3.88 -3.35 3.97
N GLU A 181 4.42 -4.38 3.35
CA GLU A 181 3.70 -5.28 2.44
C GLU A 181 2.75 -6.25 3.14
N GLY A 182 3.17 -6.85 4.24
CA GLY A 182 2.33 -7.81 4.98
C GLY A 182 1.05 -7.19 5.53
N PHE A 183 1.11 -5.94 6.00
CA PHE A 183 -0.08 -5.19 6.39
C PHE A 183 -0.94 -4.84 5.19
N THR A 184 -0.30 -4.46 4.10
CA THR A 184 -0.99 -4.09 2.86
C THR A 184 -1.77 -5.25 2.28
N VAL A 185 -1.20 -6.45 2.21
CA VAL A 185 -1.93 -7.67 1.80
C VAL A 185 -3.08 -7.98 2.75
N TYR A 186 -2.88 -7.81 4.07
CA TYR A 186 -3.96 -7.99 5.03
C TYR A 186 -5.11 -7.00 4.80
N PHE A 187 -4.80 -5.75 4.50
CA PHE A 187 -5.82 -4.73 4.21
C PHE A 187 -6.49 -4.92 2.87
N GLU A 188 -5.72 -5.29 1.84
CA GLU A 188 -6.23 -5.68 0.53
C GLU A 188 -7.35 -6.71 0.69
N PHE A 189 -7.06 -7.82 1.37
CA PHE A 189 -8.03 -8.90 1.53
C PHE A 189 -9.24 -8.48 2.36
N ARG A 190 -9.07 -7.58 3.34
CA ARG A 190 -10.19 -7.02 4.11
C ARG A 190 -11.05 -6.07 3.27
N ILE A 191 -10.46 -5.24 2.41
CA ILE A 191 -11.19 -4.38 1.46
C ILE A 191 -11.96 -5.26 0.46
N MET A 192 -11.33 -6.31 -0.07
CA MET A 192 -11.97 -7.25 -0.99
C MET A 192 -13.12 -8.01 -0.31
N GLU A 193 -12.99 -8.37 0.97
CA GLU A 193 -14.08 -8.96 1.77
C GLU A 193 -15.29 -8.02 1.87
N GLU A 194 -15.07 -6.74 2.18
CA GLU A 194 -16.13 -5.74 2.32
C GLU A 194 -16.89 -5.47 1.01
N LEU A 195 -16.18 -5.48 -0.13
CA LEU A 195 -16.79 -5.17 -1.42
C LEU A 195 -17.37 -6.38 -2.14
N TYR A 196 -16.72 -7.53 -2.05
CA TYR A 196 -16.99 -8.70 -2.90
C TYR A 196 -17.31 -9.98 -2.09
N GLY A 197 -17.24 -9.89 -0.77
CA GLY A 197 -17.61 -10.96 0.13
C GLY A 197 -16.45 -11.85 0.58
N LYS A 198 -16.73 -12.60 1.65
CA LYS A 198 -15.75 -13.44 2.33
C LYS A 198 -15.10 -14.49 1.42
N GLU A 199 -15.88 -15.06 0.50
CA GLU A 199 -15.41 -16.14 -0.38
C GLU A 199 -14.25 -15.65 -1.29
N VAL A 200 -14.34 -14.41 -1.79
CA VAL A 200 -13.28 -13.79 -2.59
C VAL A 200 -12.01 -13.59 -1.75
N SER A 201 -12.15 -13.07 -0.55
CA SER A 201 -11.02 -12.87 0.36
C SER A 201 -10.35 -14.21 0.76
N GLU A 202 -11.12 -15.25 1.05
CA GLU A 202 -10.59 -16.58 1.37
C GLU A 202 -9.93 -17.25 0.16
N MET A 203 -10.42 -17.01 -1.04
CA MET A 203 -9.77 -17.47 -2.28
C MET A 203 -8.39 -16.82 -2.45
N LEU A 204 -8.29 -15.49 -2.27
CA LEU A 204 -7.02 -14.77 -2.31
C LEU A 204 -6.05 -15.29 -1.24
N ALA A 205 -6.54 -15.52 -0.03
CA ALA A 205 -5.75 -16.10 1.04
C ALA A 205 -5.24 -17.51 0.71
N ALA A 206 -6.07 -18.36 0.07
CA ALA A 206 -5.66 -19.68 -0.35
C ALA A 206 -4.57 -19.67 -1.44
N LEU A 207 -4.62 -18.69 -2.34
CA LEU A 207 -3.56 -18.48 -3.34
C LEU A 207 -2.27 -18.02 -2.66
N SER A 208 -2.37 -17.05 -1.75
CA SER A 208 -1.20 -16.47 -1.07
C SER A 208 -0.39 -17.50 -0.28
N ILE A 209 -1.02 -18.51 0.32
CA ILE A 209 -0.30 -19.55 1.05
C ILE A 209 0.43 -20.52 0.09
N GLN A 210 -0.12 -20.77 -1.09
CA GLN A 210 0.52 -21.62 -2.10
C GLN A 210 1.78 -20.94 -2.64
N ASP A 211 1.68 -19.64 -2.98
CA ASP A 211 2.81 -18.85 -3.47
C ASP A 211 3.90 -18.77 -2.39
N LEU A 212 3.52 -18.55 -1.12
CA LEU A 212 4.46 -18.51 0.00
C LEU A 212 5.24 -19.83 0.14
N TYR A 213 4.56 -20.99 0.06
CA TYR A 213 5.25 -22.29 0.17
C TYR A 213 6.24 -22.48 -0.97
N GLN A 214 5.87 -22.14 -2.20
CA GLN A 214 6.77 -22.23 -3.35
C GLN A 214 8.00 -21.33 -3.15
N THR A 215 7.79 -20.07 -2.80
CA THR A 215 8.89 -19.11 -2.56
C THR A 215 9.82 -19.57 -1.44
N MET A 216 9.27 -20.11 -0.33
CA MET A 216 10.08 -20.57 0.80
C MET A 216 10.94 -21.81 0.46
N GLU A 217 10.56 -22.63 -0.52
CA GLU A 217 11.37 -23.74 -1.01
C GLU A 217 12.56 -23.29 -1.85
N GLU A 218 12.46 -22.11 -2.50
CA GLU A 218 13.48 -21.55 -3.40
C GLU A 218 14.50 -20.65 -2.70
N LEU A 219 14.13 -20.08 -1.53
CA LEU A 219 14.95 -19.12 -0.80
C LEU A 219 15.96 -19.79 0.15
N ASP A 220 17.08 -19.11 0.36
CA ASP A 220 17.96 -19.44 1.46
C ASP A 220 17.22 -19.28 2.82
N PRO A 221 17.43 -20.16 3.81
CA PRO A 221 16.73 -20.09 5.09
C PRO A 221 16.82 -18.73 5.79
N VAL A 222 17.90 -17.98 5.62
CA VAL A 222 18.07 -16.64 6.21
C VAL A 222 17.10 -15.63 5.62
N ASP A 223 16.69 -15.78 4.36
CA ASP A 223 15.79 -14.90 3.66
C ASP A 223 14.30 -15.27 3.83
N THR A 224 14.02 -16.37 4.54
CA THR A 224 12.65 -16.75 4.91
C THR A 224 12.13 -16.05 6.17
N HIS A 225 12.94 -15.20 6.82
CA HIS A 225 12.52 -14.43 7.99
C HIS A 225 11.75 -13.17 7.58
N LEU A 226 10.74 -12.78 8.36
CA LEU A 226 10.02 -11.52 8.13
C LEU A 226 10.94 -10.32 8.30
N LYS A 227 11.76 -10.29 9.35
CA LYS A 227 12.82 -9.29 9.48
C LYS A 227 14.06 -9.80 8.76
N LEU A 228 14.45 -9.07 7.73
CA LEU A 228 15.59 -9.39 6.88
C LEU A 228 16.92 -8.83 7.44
N GLN A 229 18.01 -9.17 6.76
CA GLN A 229 19.36 -8.67 6.98
C GLN A 229 19.93 -8.24 5.62
N LEU A 230 19.52 -7.04 5.18
CA LEU A 230 19.88 -6.50 3.86
C LEU A 230 21.10 -5.59 3.88
N LYS A 231 21.86 -5.59 5.00
CA LYS A 231 23.09 -4.84 5.06
C LYS A 231 24.06 -5.28 3.95
N ASP A 232 24.54 -4.31 3.18
CA ASP A 232 25.43 -4.51 2.04
C ASP A 232 24.82 -5.33 0.87
N ARG A 233 23.50 -5.49 0.85
CA ARG A 233 22.71 -6.12 -0.23
C ARG A 233 21.82 -5.09 -0.93
N ASN A 234 21.30 -5.46 -2.13
CA ASN A 234 20.25 -4.68 -2.77
C ASN A 234 18.96 -4.79 -1.95
N PRO A 235 18.28 -3.67 -1.60
CA PRO A 235 16.97 -3.71 -0.95
C PRO A 235 15.92 -4.54 -1.72
N ASP A 236 16.01 -4.58 -3.04
CA ASP A 236 15.10 -5.38 -3.88
C ASP A 236 15.21 -6.90 -3.63
N ASP A 237 16.31 -7.39 -3.06
CA ASP A 237 16.44 -8.80 -2.64
C ASP A 237 15.41 -9.20 -1.58
N GLY A 238 14.84 -8.23 -0.87
CA GLY A 238 13.78 -8.45 0.13
C GLY A 238 12.35 -8.44 -0.43
N MET A 239 12.18 -8.14 -1.72
CA MET A 239 10.87 -8.06 -2.38
C MET A 239 10.43 -9.45 -2.86
N ASN A 240 9.92 -10.27 -1.94
CA ASN A 240 9.43 -11.62 -2.22
C ASN A 240 8.23 -11.96 -1.32
N ASP A 241 7.55 -13.07 -1.58
CA ASP A 241 6.34 -13.51 -0.89
C ASP A 241 6.46 -13.65 0.64
N VAL A 242 7.68 -13.70 1.17
CA VAL A 242 7.87 -13.69 2.62
C VAL A 242 7.39 -12.38 3.23
N ALA A 243 7.79 -11.25 2.68
CA ALA A 243 7.34 -9.95 3.16
C ALA A 243 5.82 -9.79 3.04
N TYR A 244 5.26 -10.14 1.88
CA TYR A 244 3.84 -10.04 1.53
C TYR A 244 3.00 -11.09 2.27
N ASN A 245 3.15 -12.33 1.89
CA ASN A 245 2.25 -13.41 2.27
C ASN A 245 2.51 -13.92 3.70
N LYS A 246 3.76 -14.11 4.10
CA LYS A 246 4.07 -14.50 5.49
C LYS A 246 3.71 -13.40 6.48
N GLY A 247 3.90 -12.12 6.09
CA GLY A 247 3.46 -10.97 6.86
C GLY A 247 1.94 -10.96 7.05
N TYR A 248 1.17 -11.16 5.97
CA TYR A 248 -0.29 -11.32 6.02
C TYR A 248 -0.70 -12.45 6.98
N TRP A 249 -0.12 -13.65 6.84
CA TRP A 249 -0.50 -14.79 7.66
C TRP A 249 -0.17 -14.61 9.14
N LEU A 250 0.87 -13.86 9.48
CA LEU A 250 1.13 -13.47 10.86
C LEU A 250 -0.01 -12.59 11.40
N LEU A 251 -0.42 -11.56 10.66
CA LEU A 251 -1.51 -10.66 11.09
C LEU A 251 -2.83 -11.40 11.20
N ARG A 252 -3.16 -12.27 10.25
CA ARG A 252 -4.34 -13.13 10.30
C ARG A 252 -4.32 -14.07 11.50
N THR A 253 -3.18 -14.67 11.81
CA THR A 253 -3.01 -15.50 13.01
C THR A 253 -3.27 -14.72 14.30
N ILE A 254 -2.84 -13.45 14.35
CA ILE A 254 -3.14 -12.58 15.48
C ILE A 254 -4.64 -12.27 15.53
N GLU A 255 -5.27 -11.93 14.42
CA GLU A 255 -6.73 -11.69 14.32
C GLU A 255 -7.52 -12.91 14.83
N GLU A 256 -7.20 -14.11 14.36
CA GLU A 256 -7.89 -15.34 14.74
C GLU A 256 -7.78 -15.61 16.26
N ARG A 257 -6.65 -15.24 16.87
CA ARG A 257 -6.44 -15.40 18.32
C ARG A 257 -7.15 -14.37 19.17
N VAL A 258 -7.19 -13.09 18.74
CA VAL A 258 -7.75 -12.01 19.56
C VAL A 258 -9.19 -11.66 19.20
N GLY A 259 -9.63 -12.09 18.02
CA GLY A 259 -10.92 -11.76 17.41
C GLY A 259 -10.89 -10.47 16.60
N ARG A 260 -11.65 -10.45 15.50
CA ARG A 260 -11.68 -9.36 14.52
C ARG A 260 -11.96 -7.97 15.11
N PRO A 261 -12.98 -7.76 15.98
CA PRO A 261 -13.24 -6.43 16.52
C PRO A 261 -12.07 -5.84 17.31
N LYS A 262 -11.31 -6.70 17.99
CA LYS A 262 -10.14 -6.28 18.77
C LYS A 262 -8.96 -5.99 17.87
N MET A 263 -8.78 -6.78 16.80
CA MET A 263 -7.76 -6.53 15.79
C MET A 263 -8.00 -5.22 15.03
N ASP A 264 -9.23 -4.97 14.60
CA ASP A 264 -9.61 -3.72 13.90
C ASP A 264 -9.39 -2.49 14.78
N ALA A 265 -9.79 -2.56 16.07
CA ALA A 265 -9.52 -1.48 17.02
C ALA A 265 -8.02 -1.25 17.24
N PHE A 266 -7.23 -2.33 17.31
CA PHE A 266 -5.77 -2.26 17.43
C PHE A 266 -5.14 -1.59 16.21
N LEU A 267 -5.51 -1.99 15.00
CA LEU A 267 -4.97 -1.45 13.75
C LEU A 267 -5.35 0.03 13.57
N LYS A 268 -6.60 0.39 13.84
CA LYS A 268 -7.04 1.78 13.79
C LYS A 268 -6.25 2.68 14.75
N ASN A 269 -6.02 2.21 15.97
CA ASN A 269 -5.18 2.90 16.95
C ASN A 269 -3.72 2.97 16.50
N TYR A 270 -3.18 1.89 15.94
CA TYR A 270 -1.80 1.82 15.44
C TYR A 270 -1.55 2.90 14.39
N PHE A 271 -2.38 2.99 13.34
CA PHE A 271 -2.19 3.99 12.29
C PHE A 271 -2.45 5.42 12.75
N THR A 272 -3.41 5.63 13.66
CA THR A 272 -3.68 6.95 14.23
C THR A 272 -2.50 7.47 15.06
N HIS A 273 -1.94 6.63 15.93
CA HIS A 273 -0.90 7.07 16.86
C HIS A 273 0.50 7.15 16.25
N HIS A 274 0.73 6.42 15.15
CA HIS A 274 2.03 6.41 14.48
C HIS A 274 2.01 7.13 13.12
N ALA A 275 0.94 7.87 12.82
CA ALA A 275 0.79 8.61 11.57
C ALA A 275 2.02 9.48 11.27
N PHE A 276 2.48 9.42 10.01
CA PHE A 276 3.69 10.07 9.49
C PHE A 276 4.98 9.68 10.22
N GLY A 277 4.95 8.57 10.95
CA GLY A 277 6.09 8.01 11.65
C GLY A 277 6.69 6.78 10.98
N VAL A 278 7.69 6.22 11.66
CA VAL A 278 8.35 4.99 11.26
C VAL A 278 8.16 3.89 12.31
N MET A 279 8.15 2.64 11.84
CA MET A 279 7.99 1.44 12.67
C MET A 279 9.06 0.42 12.33
N ASN A 280 9.51 -0.33 13.31
CA ASN A 280 10.33 -1.52 13.13
C ASN A 280 9.67 -2.75 13.75
N THR A 281 10.18 -3.92 13.40
CA THR A 281 9.66 -5.21 13.83
C THR A 281 9.58 -5.33 15.36
N GLU A 282 10.61 -4.91 16.09
CA GLU A 282 10.67 -5.03 17.56
C GLU A 282 9.57 -4.20 18.25
N ARG A 283 9.39 -2.95 17.79
CA ARG A 283 8.34 -2.06 18.33
C ARG A 283 6.94 -2.60 18.03
N PHE A 284 6.73 -3.09 16.79
CA PHE A 284 5.46 -3.68 16.41
C PHE A 284 5.15 -4.92 17.26
N LEU A 285 6.10 -5.86 17.40
CA LEU A 285 5.91 -7.06 18.21
C LEU A 285 5.62 -6.73 19.68
N ALA A 286 6.25 -5.69 20.24
CA ALA A 286 5.96 -5.23 21.59
C ALA A 286 4.51 -4.71 21.73
N LEU A 287 3.97 -4.04 20.70
CA LEU A 287 2.58 -3.58 20.67
C LEU A 287 1.60 -4.75 20.51
N ALA A 288 1.87 -5.67 19.58
CA ALA A 288 1.04 -6.87 19.36
C ALA A 288 0.99 -7.77 20.59
N LYS A 289 2.11 -7.90 21.30
CA LYS A 289 2.17 -8.69 22.55
C LYS A 289 1.19 -8.18 23.61
N LYS A 290 1.02 -6.87 23.76
CA LYS A 290 0.04 -6.30 24.70
C LYS A 290 -1.39 -6.79 24.38
N VAL A 291 -1.75 -6.85 23.09
CA VAL A 291 -3.08 -7.33 22.66
C VAL A 291 -3.29 -8.80 23.01
N LEU A 292 -2.24 -9.63 22.93
CA LEU A 292 -2.29 -11.05 23.28
C LEU A 292 -2.33 -11.27 24.79
N ASP A 293 -1.55 -10.49 25.57
CA ASP A 293 -1.49 -10.62 27.03
C ASP A 293 -2.84 -10.27 27.69
N ASP A 294 -3.54 -9.24 27.22
CA ASP A 294 -4.89 -8.90 27.68
C ASP A 294 -5.90 -10.04 27.53
N ARG A 295 -5.72 -10.90 26.53
CA ARG A 295 -6.58 -12.07 26.33
C ARG A 295 -6.34 -13.15 27.37
N LYS A 296 -5.09 -13.35 27.81
CA LYS A 296 -4.78 -14.31 28.89
C LYS A 296 -5.47 -13.92 30.21
N GLN A 297 -5.47 -12.63 30.54
CA GLN A 297 -6.18 -12.14 31.73
C GLN A 297 -7.69 -12.40 31.64
N ASN A 298 -8.32 -12.16 30.49
CA ASN A 298 -9.74 -12.43 30.26
C ASN A 298 -10.09 -13.93 30.26
N ALA A 299 -9.18 -14.81 29.84
CA ALA A 299 -9.37 -16.26 29.88
C ALA A 299 -9.28 -16.79 31.30
N VAL A 300 -8.32 -16.32 32.09
CA VAL A 300 -8.17 -16.67 33.50
C VAL A 300 -9.40 -16.24 34.31
N SER A 301 -9.93 -15.02 34.08
CA SER A 301 -11.13 -14.55 34.76
C SER A 301 -12.39 -15.37 34.42
N LYS A 302 -12.50 -15.90 33.20
CA LYS A 302 -13.61 -16.80 32.82
C LYS A 302 -13.49 -18.21 33.45
N GLU A 303 -12.27 -18.73 33.56
CA GLU A 303 -12.05 -20.03 34.25
C GLU A 303 -12.30 -19.93 35.76
N GLU A 304 -11.96 -18.80 36.39
CA GLU A 304 -12.28 -18.54 37.79
C GLU A 304 -13.79 -18.39 38.00
N THR A 305 -14.50 -17.67 37.12
CA THR A 305 -15.97 -17.54 37.19
C THR A 305 -16.71 -18.87 36.97
N VAL A 306 -16.16 -19.78 36.16
CA VAL A 306 -16.74 -21.13 35.97
C VAL A 306 -16.45 -22.04 37.12
N LYS A 307 -15.41 -21.80 37.94
CA LYS A 307 -15.12 -22.58 39.15
C LYS A 307 -15.92 -22.12 40.36
N GLU A 308 -16.50 -20.93 40.34
CA GLU A 308 -17.34 -20.37 41.39
C GLU A 308 -18.85 -20.65 41.15
N LEU A 309 -19.22 -21.23 40.00
CA LEU A 309 -20.56 -21.75 39.66
C LEU A 309 -20.59 -23.27 39.76
#